data_d4d93afa63d557429150af80e9c34516
#
_entry.id   d4d93afa63d557429150af80e9c34516
#
_cell.length_a   1.000
_cell.length_b   1.000
_cell.length_c   1.000
_cell.angle_alpha   90.00
_cell.angle_beta   90.00
_cell.angle_gamma   90.00
#
_symmetry.space_group_name_H-M   'P 1'
#
loop_
_entity.id
_entity.type
_entity.pdbx_description
1 polymer ?
#
loop_
_entity_poly.entity_id
_entity_poly.type
_entity_poly.pdbx_seq_one_letter_code
_entity_poly.pdbx_strand_id
1 'polypeptide(L)'
;MQKIGTPKDVSDAAYEMTKNGIPVATPKQPIAVLQEPVAIQKSRSYSRDDILDTAKEYVTKDRAAQHGDMKDNFTRIAEYWSVHLDTPVYPDDVAVMMTLLKVARIKSNHEHPDNWVDGAGYMACGGELAAKRPK
;
A
#
# COMPACT_ATOMS: atom_id res chain seq x y z
N MET A 1 5.25 36.28 24.62
CA MET A 1 4.44 35.39 23.75
C MET A 1 4.93 35.59 22.32
N GLN A 2 5.87 34.80 21.85
CA GLN A 2 6.45 34.88 20.50
C GLN A 2 5.50 34.16 19.53
N LYS A 3 5.03 34.87 18.51
CA LYS A 3 4.27 34.28 17.40
C LYS A 3 5.24 33.45 16.54
N ILE A 4 5.03 32.15 16.50
CA ILE A 4 5.70 31.26 15.57
C ILE A 4 5.08 31.54 14.19
N GLY A 5 5.88 32.15 13.31
CA GLY A 5 5.47 32.40 11.92
C GLY A 5 5.32 31.07 11.16
N THR A 6 4.26 30.92 10.40
CA THR A 6 4.07 29.81 9.47
C THR A 6 5.20 29.78 8.44
N PRO A 7 5.73 28.59 8.07
CA PRO A 7 6.74 28.49 7.02
C PRO A 7 6.15 29.00 5.71
N LYS A 8 6.80 29.99 5.13
CA LYS A 8 6.53 30.40 3.75
C LYS A 8 6.91 29.24 2.82
N ASP A 9 6.09 29.08 1.83
CA ASP A 9 6.05 28.12 0.75
C ASP A 9 7.37 27.37 0.45
N VAL A 10 7.28 26.07 0.14
CA VAL A 10 8.40 25.19 -0.26
C VAL A 10 9.25 25.74 -1.42
N SER A 11 8.73 26.71 -2.18
CA SER A 11 9.47 27.44 -3.21
C SER A 11 10.62 28.26 -2.65
N ASP A 12 10.48 28.82 -1.44
CA ASP A 12 11.53 29.63 -0.80
C ASP A 12 12.69 28.76 -0.29
N ALA A 13 12.41 27.55 0.17
CA ALA A 13 13.44 26.62 0.61
C ALA A 13 14.30 26.13 -0.59
N ALA A 14 13.70 25.92 -1.74
CA ALA A 14 14.40 25.56 -2.97
C ALA A 14 15.29 26.73 -3.49
N TYR A 15 14.82 27.97 -3.32
CA TYR A 15 15.58 29.15 -3.73
C TYR A 15 16.81 29.40 -2.86
N GLU A 16 16.71 29.19 -1.55
CA GLU A 16 17.85 29.32 -0.63
C GLU A 16 18.90 28.23 -0.82
N MET A 17 18.49 27.02 -1.22
CA MET A 17 19.41 25.92 -1.55
C MET A 17 20.25 26.22 -2.79
N THR A 18 19.75 27.00 -3.73
CA THR A 18 20.52 27.39 -4.93
C THR A 18 21.61 28.40 -4.64
N LYS A 19 21.48 29.20 -3.59
CA LYS A 19 22.52 30.16 -3.17
C LYS A 19 23.77 29.49 -2.61
N ASN A 20 23.69 28.26 -2.15
CA ASN A 20 24.78 27.52 -1.53
C ASN A 20 25.58 26.63 -2.50
N GLY A 21 25.49 26.88 -3.80
CA GLY A 21 26.39 26.29 -4.79
C GLY A 21 26.15 24.81 -5.11
N ILE A 22 24.97 24.26 -4.81
CA ILE A 22 24.59 22.92 -5.27
C ILE A 22 24.19 23.04 -6.74
N PRO A 23 24.84 22.31 -7.68
CA PRO A 23 24.47 22.38 -9.09
C PRO A 23 23.05 21.82 -9.27
N VAL A 24 22.11 22.71 -9.48
CA VAL A 24 20.77 22.30 -9.94
C VAL A 24 20.89 21.92 -11.40
N ALA A 25 20.68 20.64 -11.71
CA ALA A 25 20.56 20.19 -13.07
C ALA A 25 19.39 20.95 -13.72
N THR A 26 19.69 21.89 -14.61
CA THR A 26 18.67 22.54 -15.44
C THR A 26 17.93 21.44 -16.20
N PRO A 27 16.61 21.40 -16.18
CA PRO A 27 15.87 20.44 -16.98
C PRO A 27 16.20 20.70 -18.44
N LYS A 28 16.92 19.78 -19.06
CA LYS A 28 17.09 19.77 -20.51
C LYS A 28 15.69 19.64 -21.10
N GLN A 29 15.28 20.68 -21.83
CA GLN A 29 14.17 20.75 -22.77
C GLN A 29 12.89 19.93 -22.45
N PRO A 30 11.71 20.49 -22.63
CA PRO A 30 10.49 19.72 -22.46
C PRO A 30 10.54 18.53 -23.43
N ILE A 31 10.55 17.33 -22.85
CA ILE A 31 10.29 16.11 -23.60
C ILE A 31 8.92 16.36 -24.22
N ALA A 32 8.89 16.49 -25.55
CA ALA A 32 7.65 16.45 -26.29
C ALA A 32 7.02 15.09 -25.95
N VAL A 33 6.13 15.09 -24.99
CA VAL A 33 5.26 13.96 -24.70
C VAL A 33 4.40 13.82 -25.95
N LEU A 34 4.83 12.94 -26.86
CA LEU A 34 3.93 12.39 -27.85
C LEU A 34 2.79 11.78 -27.03
N GLN A 35 1.72 12.54 -26.92
CA GLN A 35 0.47 12.02 -26.39
C GLN A 35 -0.01 11.00 -27.42
N GLU A 36 0.41 9.75 -27.22
CA GLU A 36 -0.30 8.63 -27.78
C GLU A 36 -1.77 8.85 -27.45
N PRO A 37 -2.71 8.66 -28.40
CA PRO A 37 -4.12 8.79 -28.10
C PRO A 37 -4.38 7.85 -26.92
N VAL A 38 -4.83 8.42 -25.80
CA VAL A 38 -5.25 7.67 -24.64
C VAL A 38 -6.35 6.75 -25.13
N ALA A 39 -5.99 5.51 -25.46
CA ALA A 39 -6.95 4.47 -25.71
C ALA A 39 -7.83 4.47 -24.45
N ILE A 40 -9.11 4.81 -24.64
CA ILE A 40 -10.13 4.75 -23.60
C ILE A 40 -10.05 3.33 -23.07
N GLN A 41 -9.30 3.15 -21.97
CA GLN A 41 -9.27 1.89 -21.26
C GLN A 41 -10.72 1.71 -20.78
N LYS A 42 -11.42 0.85 -21.52
CA LYS A 42 -12.76 0.37 -21.14
C LYS A 42 -12.62 -0.05 -19.69
N SER A 43 -13.28 0.66 -18.76
CA SER A 43 -13.24 0.34 -17.34
C SER A 43 -13.61 -1.14 -17.22
N ARG A 44 -12.66 -1.98 -16.83
CA ARG A 44 -12.94 -3.39 -16.57
C ARG A 44 -13.89 -3.41 -15.39
N SER A 45 -15.16 -3.69 -15.67
CA SER A 45 -16.15 -4.01 -14.67
C SER A 45 -15.73 -5.35 -14.04
N TYR A 46 -15.30 -5.34 -12.79
CA TYR A 46 -15.03 -6.56 -12.03
C TYR A 46 -16.31 -6.99 -11.32
N SER A 47 -16.72 -8.23 -11.54
CA SER A 47 -17.81 -8.84 -10.79
C SER A 47 -17.32 -9.24 -9.38
N ARG A 48 -18.26 -9.54 -8.50
CA ARG A 48 -17.94 -10.10 -7.18
C ARG A 48 -17.19 -11.43 -7.31
N ASP A 49 -17.58 -12.23 -8.27
CA ASP A 49 -16.97 -13.54 -8.54
C ASP A 49 -15.51 -13.37 -8.99
N ASP A 50 -15.23 -12.43 -9.90
CA ASP A 50 -13.85 -12.13 -10.33
C ASP A 50 -12.95 -11.74 -9.14
N ILE A 51 -13.45 -10.91 -8.23
CA ILE A 51 -12.70 -10.49 -7.03
C ILE A 51 -12.44 -11.68 -6.12
N LEU A 52 -13.47 -12.49 -5.84
CA LEU A 52 -13.34 -13.62 -4.91
C LEU A 52 -12.49 -14.73 -5.49
N ASP A 53 -12.62 -15.07 -6.77
CA ASP A 53 -11.83 -16.10 -7.42
C ASP A 53 -10.36 -15.67 -7.51
N THR A 54 -10.08 -14.42 -7.87
CA THR A 54 -8.72 -13.90 -7.89
C THR A 54 -8.11 -13.88 -6.49
N ALA A 55 -8.84 -13.43 -5.48
CA ALA A 55 -8.38 -13.44 -4.09
C ALA A 55 -8.07 -14.87 -3.63
N LYS A 56 -8.97 -15.81 -3.91
CA LYS A 56 -8.77 -17.24 -3.60
C LYS A 56 -7.51 -17.77 -4.27
N GLU A 57 -7.32 -17.49 -5.55
CA GLU A 57 -6.13 -17.93 -6.28
C GLU A 57 -4.85 -17.40 -5.62
N TYR A 58 -4.81 -16.11 -5.29
CA TYR A 58 -3.64 -15.46 -4.67
C TYR A 58 -3.30 -16.03 -3.30
N VAL A 59 -4.29 -16.39 -2.47
CA VAL A 59 -4.01 -16.91 -1.12
C VAL A 59 -3.80 -18.42 -1.09
N THR A 60 -4.19 -19.17 -2.15
CA THR A 60 -4.12 -20.65 -2.12
C THR A 60 -3.08 -21.26 -3.05
N LYS A 61 -2.70 -20.61 -4.15
CA LYS A 61 -1.91 -21.28 -5.20
C LYS A 61 -0.45 -20.89 -5.30
N ASP A 62 -0.10 -19.61 -5.29
CA ASP A 62 1.21 -19.19 -5.80
C ASP A 62 2.13 -18.49 -4.80
N ARG A 63 1.60 -17.96 -3.72
CA ARG A 63 2.44 -17.15 -2.81
C ARG A 63 3.33 -17.98 -1.90
N ALA A 64 2.96 -19.20 -1.59
CA ALA A 64 3.80 -20.10 -0.77
C ALA A 64 5.14 -20.41 -1.46
N ALA A 65 5.14 -20.55 -2.79
CA ALA A 65 6.36 -20.81 -3.55
C ALA A 65 7.29 -19.60 -3.67
N GLN A 66 6.73 -18.39 -3.67
CA GLN A 66 7.50 -17.15 -3.88
C GLN A 66 7.82 -16.41 -2.58
N HIS A 67 6.96 -16.48 -1.57
CA HIS A 67 7.05 -15.70 -0.35
C HIS A 67 7.09 -16.52 0.95
N GLY A 68 7.13 -17.86 0.85
CA GLY A 68 7.07 -18.75 1.99
C GLY A 68 5.64 -18.95 2.53
N ASP A 69 5.54 -19.72 3.61
CA ASP A 69 4.25 -20.01 4.25
C ASP A 69 3.58 -18.72 4.75
N MET A 70 2.29 -18.58 4.51
CA MET A 70 1.49 -17.43 4.90
C MET A 70 1.54 -17.20 6.42
N LYS A 71 1.38 -18.26 7.20
CA LYS A 71 1.38 -18.19 8.65
C LYS A 71 2.72 -17.70 9.19
N ASP A 72 3.84 -18.21 8.63
CA ASP A 72 5.18 -17.80 9.05
C ASP A 72 5.44 -16.33 8.73
N ASN A 73 4.98 -15.86 7.56
CA ASN A 73 5.09 -14.46 7.17
C ASN A 73 4.31 -13.54 8.11
N PHE A 74 3.05 -13.84 8.37
CA PHE A 74 2.22 -13.03 9.26
C PHE A 74 2.74 -13.06 10.70
N THR A 75 3.27 -14.21 11.16
CA THR A 75 3.91 -14.32 12.46
C THR A 75 5.14 -13.40 12.56
N ARG A 76 6.01 -13.43 11.57
CA ARG A 76 7.20 -12.55 11.53
C ARG A 76 6.84 -11.08 11.51
N ILE A 77 5.83 -10.69 10.73
CA ILE A 77 5.34 -9.31 10.70
C ILE A 77 4.78 -8.92 12.06
N ALA A 78 4.01 -9.80 12.70
CA ALA A 78 3.45 -9.57 14.03
C ALA A 78 4.54 -9.33 15.07
N GLU A 79 5.62 -10.11 15.04
CA GLU A 79 6.80 -9.95 15.91
C GLU A 79 7.44 -8.57 15.69
N TYR A 80 7.70 -8.16 14.44
CA TYR A 80 8.28 -6.85 14.15
C TYR A 80 7.39 -5.70 14.60
N TRP A 81 6.09 -5.81 14.37
CA TRP A 81 5.16 -4.77 14.77
C TRP A 81 4.95 -4.72 16.29
N SER A 82 5.01 -5.86 16.98
CA SER A 82 4.97 -5.89 18.44
C SER A 82 6.13 -5.10 19.05
N VAL A 83 7.33 -5.24 18.49
CA VAL A 83 8.51 -4.46 18.91
C VAL A 83 8.35 -2.98 18.60
N HIS A 84 7.89 -2.65 17.37
CA HIS A 84 7.74 -1.26 16.93
C HIS A 84 6.69 -0.49 17.73
N LEU A 85 5.56 -1.15 18.04
CA LEU A 85 4.43 -0.55 18.73
C LEU A 85 4.49 -0.69 20.27
N ASP A 86 5.50 -1.39 20.78
CA ASP A 86 5.65 -1.73 22.20
C ASP A 86 4.35 -2.36 22.78
N THR A 87 3.70 -3.23 21.98
CA THR A 87 2.47 -3.90 22.36
C THR A 87 2.33 -5.22 21.60
N PRO A 88 1.73 -6.27 22.21
CA PRO A 88 1.52 -7.52 21.49
C PRO A 88 0.63 -7.35 20.25
N VAL A 89 1.15 -7.77 19.10
CA VAL A 89 0.42 -7.88 17.83
C VAL A 89 0.39 -9.35 17.45
N TYR A 90 -0.76 -9.86 17.04
CA TYR A 90 -0.89 -11.26 16.61
C TYR A 90 -1.01 -11.36 15.08
N PRO A 91 -0.76 -12.54 14.50
CA PRO A 91 -0.82 -12.71 13.05
C PRO A 91 -2.17 -12.34 12.42
N ASP A 92 -3.28 -12.58 13.11
CA ASP A 92 -4.62 -12.17 12.68
C ASP A 92 -4.81 -10.65 12.74
N ASP A 93 -4.20 -9.95 13.72
CA ASP A 93 -4.18 -8.49 13.77
C ASP A 93 -3.44 -7.90 12.55
N VAL A 94 -2.33 -8.53 12.12
CA VAL A 94 -1.61 -8.14 10.90
C VAL A 94 -2.53 -8.19 9.68
N ALA A 95 -3.32 -9.25 9.54
CA ALA A 95 -4.26 -9.38 8.42
C ALA A 95 -5.31 -8.24 8.43
N VAL A 96 -5.85 -7.89 9.60
CA VAL A 96 -6.78 -6.78 9.75
C VAL A 96 -6.10 -5.45 9.38
N MET A 97 -4.90 -5.18 9.88
CA MET A 97 -4.17 -3.95 9.60
C MET A 97 -3.83 -3.81 8.11
N MET A 98 -3.44 -4.90 7.45
CA MET A 98 -3.22 -4.92 6.00
C MET A 98 -4.51 -4.68 5.21
N THR A 99 -5.64 -5.19 5.68
CA THR A 99 -6.96 -4.89 5.10
C THR A 99 -7.29 -3.41 5.25
N LEU A 100 -7.06 -2.81 6.41
CA LEU A 100 -7.27 -1.37 6.64
C LEU A 100 -6.40 -0.51 5.71
N LEU A 101 -5.16 -0.94 5.43
CA LEU A 101 -4.32 -0.29 4.42
C LEU A 101 -4.97 -0.30 3.03
N LYS A 102 -5.58 -1.42 2.62
CA LYS A 102 -6.29 -1.50 1.34
C LYS A 102 -7.55 -0.63 1.35
N VAL A 103 -8.29 -0.59 2.44
CA VAL A 103 -9.44 0.32 2.60
C VAL A 103 -9.01 1.79 2.44
N ALA A 104 -7.90 2.20 3.05
CA ALA A 104 -7.37 3.55 2.89
C ALA A 104 -7.01 3.86 1.43
N ARG A 105 -6.43 2.91 0.70
CA ARG A 105 -6.10 3.04 -0.72
C ARG A 105 -7.33 3.11 -1.62
N ILE A 106 -8.40 2.37 -1.31
CA ILE A 106 -9.67 2.42 -2.02
C ILE A 106 -10.23 3.86 -2.02
N LYS A 107 -10.09 4.60 -0.92
CA LYS A 107 -10.54 5.99 -0.84
C LYS A 107 -9.87 6.87 -1.90
N SER A 108 -8.61 6.61 -2.23
CA SER A 108 -7.84 7.38 -3.22
C SER A 108 -8.02 6.86 -4.64
N ASN A 109 -8.25 5.55 -4.81
CA ASN A 109 -8.42 4.89 -6.10
C ASN A 109 -9.38 3.70 -5.96
N HIS A 110 -10.69 3.99 -5.99
CA HIS A 110 -11.73 2.99 -5.80
C HIS A 110 -11.91 2.04 -7.00
N GLU A 111 -11.44 2.44 -8.18
CA GLU A 111 -11.55 1.62 -9.40
C GLU A 111 -10.41 0.58 -9.52
N HIS A 112 -9.39 0.64 -8.66
CA HIS A 112 -8.27 -0.27 -8.74
C HIS A 112 -8.61 -1.63 -8.12
N PRO A 113 -8.76 -2.70 -8.92
CA PRO A 113 -9.28 -3.99 -8.45
C PRO A 113 -8.38 -4.65 -7.41
N ASP A 114 -7.07 -4.44 -7.50
CA ASP A 114 -6.07 -4.99 -6.60
C ASP A 114 -6.37 -4.68 -5.11
N ASN A 115 -6.88 -3.47 -4.84
CA ASN A 115 -7.23 -3.12 -3.47
C ASN A 115 -8.39 -3.96 -2.93
N TRP A 116 -9.35 -4.30 -3.76
CA TRP A 116 -10.48 -5.14 -3.40
C TRP A 116 -10.08 -6.61 -3.28
N VAL A 117 -9.31 -7.12 -4.23
CA VAL A 117 -8.77 -8.49 -4.25
C VAL A 117 -7.89 -8.74 -3.03
N ASP A 118 -6.91 -7.88 -2.80
CA ASP A 118 -5.99 -8.03 -1.66
C ASP A 118 -6.72 -7.88 -0.33
N GLY A 119 -7.67 -6.94 -0.23
CA GLY A 119 -8.49 -6.79 0.97
C GLY A 119 -9.27 -8.08 1.31
N ALA A 120 -9.90 -8.69 0.32
CA ALA A 120 -10.59 -9.98 0.47
C ALA A 120 -9.61 -11.10 0.86
N GLY A 121 -8.44 -11.14 0.22
CA GLY A 121 -7.38 -12.11 0.52
C GLY A 121 -6.85 -11.99 1.95
N TYR A 122 -6.56 -10.79 2.43
CA TYR A 122 -6.12 -10.58 3.82
C TYR A 122 -7.19 -10.97 4.83
N MET A 123 -8.46 -10.66 4.58
CA MET A 123 -9.55 -11.08 5.46
C MET A 123 -9.69 -12.60 5.51
N ALA A 124 -9.52 -13.30 4.39
CA ALA A 124 -9.55 -14.76 4.37
C ALA A 124 -8.39 -15.36 5.19
N CYS A 125 -7.17 -14.86 5.01
CA CYS A 125 -6.00 -15.27 5.79
C CYS A 125 -6.21 -14.97 7.29
N GLY A 126 -6.71 -13.79 7.64
CA GLY A 126 -6.99 -13.40 9.03
C GLY A 126 -8.00 -14.31 9.71
N GLY A 127 -9.07 -14.66 9.01
CA GLY A 127 -10.07 -15.61 9.52
C GLY A 127 -9.49 -16.99 9.82
N GLU A 128 -8.61 -17.50 8.96
CA GLU A 128 -7.91 -18.76 9.19
C GLU A 128 -6.95 -18.68 10.39
N LEU A 129 -6.20 -17.59 10.51
CA LEU A 129 -5.25 -17.38 11.61
C LEU A 129 -5.96 -17.22 12.94
N ALA A 130 -7.05 -16.45 12.99
CA ALA A 130 -7.86 -16.25 14.19
C ALA A 130 -8.49 -17.55 14.71
N ALA A 131 -8.92 -18.44 13.80
CA ALA A 131 -9.46 -19.75 14.18
C ALA A 131 -8.43 -20.67 14.87
N LYS A 132 -7.13 -20.41 14.63
CA LYS A 132 -6.01 -21.18 15.20
C LYS A 132 -5.34 -20.49 16.38
N ARG A 133 -5.81 -19.31 16.79
CA ARG A 133 -5.25 -18.55 17.93
C ARG A 133 -5.54 -19.28 19.23
N PRO A 134 -4.54 -19.52 20.10
CA PRO A 134 -4.76 -20.06 21.44
C PRO A 134 -5.69 -19.14 22.24
N LYS A 135 -6.63 -19.76 22.94
CA LYS A 135 -7.55 -19.02 23.85
C LYS A 135 -6.85 -18.67 25.14
#